data_b9364128ea885ff5c424ed3426537735
#
_entry.id   b9364128ea885ff5c424ed3426537735
#
_cell.length_a   1.000
_cell.length_b   1.000
_cell.length_c   1.000
_cell.angle_alpha   90.00
_cell.angle_beta   90.00
_cell.angle_gamma   90.00
#
_symmetry.space_group_name_H-M   'P 1'
#
loop_
_entity.id
_entity.type
_entity.pdbx_description
1 polymer ?
#
loop_
_entity_poly.entity_id
_entity_poly.type
_entity_poly.pdbx_seq_one_letter_code
_entity_poly.pdbx_strand_id
1 'polypeptide(L)'
;MLWRGITVIVLVLLVCFVVIPQFAAAREAFLDVREISAASLASGIVLEVLSLLCYAQVTRTVLDPATRPTLWRVGRIDLAGIAVSNAVPAGGALALGVRFRYLAGAGVQRSTIVGALAVEVVVSDLVLGALFATGVVLSVATLPPSPYYQFAGVFVVAVFGTAATVIVLAVRYPERALAVVRRATRRMGGARRERVDSLAASTLTGLAVGRGRIAQAALWSALNLCLDAAALWVLLGAFGYHAAPALLVLLYGLVGILAIPPITPGGLGVIEGVLVPGLVSIGAGFDAAVLGVTAWRLVQYWGPMAVGAVAAASLSAVRRAQLVGGAR
;
A
#
# COMPACT_ATOMS: atom_id res chain seq x y z
N MET A 1 0.81 36.44 -9.28
CA MET A 1 -0.46 36.08 -9.96
C MET A 1 -0.31 34.83 -10.83
N LEU A 2 0.72 34.68 -11.63
CA LEU A 2 0.96 33.49 -12.50
C LEU A 2 0.93 32.15 -11.73
N TRP A 3 1.59 32.04 -10.57
CA TRP A 3 1.60 30.80 -9.77
C TRP A 3 0.20 30.35 -9.30
N ARG A 4 -0.65 31.31 -8.92
CA ARG A 4 -2.05 31.00 -8.55
C ARG A 4 -2.86 30.52 -9.76
N GLY A 5 -2.66 31.12 -10.93
CA GLY A 5 -3.29 30.70 -12.18
C GLY A 5 -2.88 29.29 -12.58
N ILE A 6 -1.56 28.97 -12.53
CA ILE A 6 -1.03 27.62 -12.81
C ILE A 6 -1.61 26.61 -11.82
N THR A 7 -1.67 26.93 -10.52
CA THR A 7 -2.24 26.05 -9.51
C THR A 7 -3.72 25.76 -9.76
N VAL A 8 -4.51 26.77 -10.16
CA VAL A 8 -5.93 26.58 -10.48
C VAL A 8 -6.08 25.73 -11.74
N ILE A 9 -5.29 25.99 -12.79
CA ILE A 9 -5.33 25.20 -14.02
C ILE A 9 -4.94 23.73 -13.74
N VAL A 10 -3.88 23.49 -12.97
CA VAL A 10 -3.47 22.14 -12.57
C VAL A 10 -4.57 21.45 -11.75
N LEU A 11 -5.21 22.16 -10.82
CA LEU A 11 -6.33 21.64 -10.03
C LEU A 11 -7.54 21.31 -10.92
N VAL A 12 -7.90 22.17 -11.86
CA VAL A 12 -9.00 21.94 -12.80
C VAL A 12 -8.68 20.75 -13.71
N LEU A 13 -7.47 20.67 -14.26
CA LEU A 13 -7.04 19.53 -15.08
C LEU A 13 -7.05 18.23 -14.25
N LEU A 14 -6.61 18.28 -13.00
CA LEU A 14 -6.63 17.13 -12.08
C LEU A 14 -8.08 16.69 -11.80
N VAL A 15 -8.98 17.62 -11.56
CA VAL A 15 -10.41 17.32 -11.38
C VAL A 15 -11.02 16.75 -12.67
N CYS A 16 -10.80 17.40 -13.82
CA CYS A 16 -11.42 16.98 -15.07
C CYS A 16 -10.86 15.65 -15.63
N PHE A 17 -9.55 15.44 -15.53
CA PHE A 17 -8.90 14.28 -16.14
C PHE A 17 -8.63 13.11 -15.18
N VAL A 18 -8.67 13.35 -13.88
CA VAL A 18 -8.43 12.31 -12.88
C VAL A 18 -9.67 12.03 -12.04
N VAL A 19 -10.28 13.05 -11.44
CA VAL A 19 -11.39 12.87 -10.50
C VAL A 19 -12.68 12.48 -11.22
N ILE A 20 -13.08 13.21 -12.27
CA ILE A 20 -14.32 12.94 -13.00
C ILE A 20 -14.34 11.54 -13.65
N PRO A 21 -13.30 11.11 -14.39
CA PRO A 21 -13.25 9.75 -14.93
C PRO A 21 -13.28 8.67 -13.84
N GLN A 22 -12.66 8.93 -12.68
CA GLN A 22 -12.72 8.00 -11.56
C GLN A 22 -14.14 7.81 -11.03
N PHE A 23 -14.90 8.91 -10.88
CA PHE A 23 -16.31 8.81 -10.46
C PHE A 23 -17.19 8.15 -11.52
N ALA A 24 -16.93 8.37 -12.80
CA ALA A 24 -17.64 7.69 -13.88
C ALA A 24 -17.35 6.16 -13.84
N ALA A 25 -16.08 5.79 -13.73
CA ALA A 25 -15.67 4.39 -13.61
C ALA A 25 -16.25 3.72 -12.35
N ALA A 26 -16.26 4.43 -11.21
CA ALA A 26 -16.89 3.91 -9.99
C ALA A 26 -18.40 3.70 -10.16
N ARG A 27 -19.09 4.58 -10.89
CA ARG A 27 -20.54 4.46 -11.16
C ARG A 27 -20.83 3.28 -12.06
N GLU A 28 -20.08 3.10 -13.13
CA GLU A 28 -20.21 1.94 -14.03
C GLU A 28 -19.94 0.64 -13.26
N ALA A 29 -18.82 0.59 -12.54
CA ALA A 29 -18.48 -0.52 -11.66
C ALA A 29 -19.60 -0.87 -10.66
N PHE A 30 -20.25 0.13 -10.08
CA PHE A 30 -21.36 -0.09 -9.14
C PHE A 30 -22.63 -0.63 -9.82
N LEU A 31 -22.87 -0.30 -11.08
CA LEU A 31 -23.99 -0.82 -11.84
C LEU A 31 -23.76 -2.28 -12.24
N ASP A 32 -22.54 -2.61 -12.66
CA ASP A 32 -22.14 -3.97 -13.10
C ASP A 32 -22.11 -4.97 -11.92
N VAL A 33 -21.79 -4.48 -10.71
CA VAL A 33 -21.75 -5.28 -9.48
C VAL A 33 -23.15 -5.68 -8.95
N ARG A 34 -24.23 -5.15 -9.50
CA ARG A 34 -25.60 -5.51 -9.07
C ARG A 34 -25.98 -6.99 -9.27
N GLU A 35 -25.27 -7.69 -10.13
CA GLU A 35 -25.47 -9.13 -10.38
C GLU A 35 -24.74 -10.05 -9.39
N ILE A 36 -23.87 -9.48 -8.52
CA ILE A 36 -23.15 -10.25 -7.50
C ILE A 36 -24.11 -10.74 -6.41
N SER A 37 -23.90 -11.97 -5.97
CA SER A 37 -24.56 -12.45 -4.76
C SER A 37 -24.18 -11.57 -3.55
N ALA A 38 -25.18 -11.19 -2.75
CA ALA A 38 -24.95 -10.39 -1.55
C ALA A 38 -23.95 -11.08 -0.59
N ALA A 39 -23.90 -12.40 -0.57
CA ALA A 39 -22.98 -13.19 0.23
C ALA A 39 -21.52 -13.02 -0.21
N SER A 40 -21.24 -13.05 -1.54
CA SER A 40 -19.90 -12.88 -2.09
C SER A 40 -19.39 -11.45 -1.84
N LEU A 41 -20.25 -10.45 -2.07
CA LEU A 41 -19.89 -9.05 -1.81
C LEU A 41 -19.61 -8.82 -0.31
N ALA A 42 -20.48 -9.34 0.58
CA ALA A 42 -20.27 -9.24 2.01
C ALA A 42 -18.97 -9.92 2.46
N SER A 43 -18.66 -11.11 1.89
CA SER A 43 -17.41 -11.81 2.17
C SER A 43 -16.18 -10.99 1.72
N GLY A 44 -16.21 -10.39 0.52
CA GLY A 44 -15.17 -9.50 0.02
C GLY A 44 -14.97 -8.29 0.95
N ILE A 45 -16.06 -7.64 1.38
CA ILE A 45 -16.00 -6.51 2.33
C ILE A 45 -15.42 -6.94 3.68
N VAL A 46 -15.82 -8.08 4.22
CA VAL A 46 -15.30 -8.59 5.51
C VAL A 46 -13.80 -8.87 5.41
N LEU A 47 -13.35 -9.51 4.33
CA LEU A 47 -11.94 -9.79 4.10
C LEU A 47 -11.13 -8.48 4.00
N GLU A 48 -11.66 -7.48 3.29
CA GLU A 48 -11.00 -6.18 3.16
C GLU A 48 -10.96 -5.42 4.51
N VAL A 49 -12.03 -5.43 5.28
CA VAL A 49 -12.03 -4.83 6.64
C VAL A 49 -10.98 -5.49 7.53
N LEU A 50 -10.88 -6.82 7.48
CA LEU A 50 -9.85 -7.56 8.22
C LEU A 50 -8.44 -7.22 7.71
N SER A 51 -8.26 -7.09 6.40
CA SER A 51 -7.02 -6.62 5.76
C SER A 51 -6.61 -5.25 6.30
N LEU A 52 -7.51 -4.27 6.28
CA LEU A 52 -7.27 -2.92 6.80
C LEU A 52 -6.97 -2.90 8.31
N LEU A 53 -7.59 -3.77 9.09
CA LEU A 53 -7.27 -3.94 10.51
C LEU A 53 -5.85 -4.50 10.69
N CYS A 54 -5.44 -5.46 9.86
CA CYS A 54 -4.06 -5.96 9.84
C CYS A 54 -3.07 -4.85 9.45
N TYR A 55 -3.40 -4.02 8.45
CA TYR A 55 -2.60 -2.86 8.08
C TYR A 55 -2.43 -1.88 9.25
N ALA A 56 -3.51 -1.53 9.95
CA ALA A 56 -3.44 -0.69 11.15
C ALA A 56 -2.61 -1.34 12.29
N GLN A 57 -2.57 -2.66 12.37
CA GLN A 57 -1.69 -3.37 13.31
C GLN A 57 -0.22 -3.31 12.87
N VAL A 58 0.10 -3.30 11.57
CA VAL A 58 1.48 -3.04 11.11
C VAL A 58 1.96 -1.70 11.66
N THR A 59 1.21 -0.61 11.37
CA THR A 59 1.51 0.74 11.88
C THR A 59 1.69 0.74 13.39
N ARG A 60 0.77 0.12 14.12
CA ARG A 60 0.79 0.09 15.59
C ARG A 60 1.96 -0.71 16.15
N THR A 61 2.40 -1.75 15.46
CA THR A 61 3.52 -2.61 15.88
C THR A 61 4.86 -1.91 15.78
N VAL A 62 5.05 -1.06 14.77
CA VAL A 62 6.29 -0.31 14.56
C VAL A 62 6.39 0.93 15.46
N LEU A 63 5.28 1.42 16.01
CA LEU A 63 5.26 2.51 16.98
C LEU A 63 5.70 2.03 18.37
N ASP A 64 6.21 2.97 19.19
CA ASP A 64 6.59 2.68 20.57
C ASP A 64 5.37 2.24 21.40
N PRO A 65 5.42 1.08 22.09
CA PRO A 65 4.35 0.59 22.97
C PRO A 65 3.88 1.58 24.02
N ALA A 66 4.78 2.41 24.55
CA ALA A 66 4.46 3.37 25.61
C ALA A 66 3.59 4.54 25.12
N THR A 67 3.72 4.92 23.84
CA THR A 67 3.05 6.11 23.28
C THR A 67 2.10 5.81 22.11
N ARG A 68 2.00 4.54 21.70
CA ARG A 68 1.17 4.16 20.56
C ARG A 68 -0.32 4.40 20.82
N PRO A 69 -1.05 4.99 19.86
CA PRO A 69 -2.48 5.19 19.96
C PRO A 69 -3.25 3.84 19.95
N THR A 70 -4.54 3.89 20.29
CA THR A 70 -5.43 2.73 20.16
C THR A 70 -5.54 2.29 18.71
N LEU A 71 -5.86 1.00 18.47
CA LEU A 71 -6.04 0.44 17.14
C LEU A 71 -7.05 1.22 16.30
N TRP A 72 -8.18 1.58 16.90
CA TRP A 72 -9.22 2.40 16.27
C TRP A 72 -8.70 3.76 15.80
N ARG A 73 -7.88 4.43 16.63
CA ARG A 73 -7.31 5.72 16.26
C ARG A 73 -6.28 5.59 15.15
N VAL A 74 -5.44 4.57 15.21
CA VAL A 74 -4.47 4.27 14.14
C VAL A 74 -5.19 3.93 12.84
N GLY A 75 -6.21 3.05 12.87
CA GLY A 75 -6.98 2.69 11.68
C GLY A 75 -7.62 3.91 11.00
N ARG A 76 -8.17 4.86 11.79
CA ARG A 76 -8.70 6.12 11.22
C ARG A 76 -7.61 6.99 10.59
N ILE A 77 -6.41 7.02 11.17
CA ILE A 77 -5.27 7.76 10.63
C ILE A 77 -4.79 7.12 9.33
N ASP A 78 -4.71 5.79 9.29
CA ASP A 78 -4.30 5.05 8.12
C ASP A 78 -5.32 5.18 6.98
N LEU A 79 -6.61 5.04 7.27
CA LEU A 79 -7.68 5.28 6.30
C LEU A 79 -7.66 6.71 5.74
N ALA A 80 -7.40 7.73 6.59
CA ALA A 80 -7.22 9.10 6.12
C ALA A 80 -6.00 9.24 5.18
N GLY A 81 -4.92 8.50 5.45
CA GLY A 81 -3.76 8.39 4.58
C GLY A 81 -4.11 7.73 3.24
N ILE A 82 -4.81 6.59 3.27
CA ILE A 82 -5.28 5.87 2.08
C ILE A 82 -6.15 6.77 1.20
N ALA A 83 -7.09 7.51 1.80
CA ALA A 83 -7.94 8.45 1.05
C ALA A 83 -7.11 9.50 0.29
N VAL A 84 -6.07 10.03 0.90
CA VAL A 84 -5.16 10.99 0.24
C VAL A 84 -4.29 10.31 -0.80
N SER A 85 -3.76 9.13 -0.51
CA SER A 85 -2.96 8.35 -1.46
C SER A 85 -3.72 8.04 -2.74
N ASN A 86 -4.99 7.68 -2.60
CA ASN A 86 -5.84 7.28 -3.72
C ASN A 86 -6.47 8.47 -4.46
N ALA A 87 -6.54 9.65 -3.84
CA ALA A 87 -7.18 10.82 -4.44
C ALA A 87 -6.30 11.58 -5.43
N VAL A 88 -4.97 11.54 -5.29
CA VAL A 88 -4.07 12.38 -6.10
C VAL A 88 -2.85 11.60 -6.62
N PRO A 89 -2.32 11.96 -7.80
CA PRO A 89 -1.03 11.42 -8.28
C PRO A 89 0.08 11.70 -7.27
N ALA A 90 1.00 10.78 -7.10
CA ALA A 90 2.04 10.83 -6.06
C ALA A 90 1.49 10.96 -4.62
N GLY A 91 0.22 10.60 -4.40
CA GLY A 91 -0.48 10.73 -3.13
C GLY A 91 0.16 9.98 -1.97
N GLY A 92 0.95 8.94 -2.22
CA GLY A 92 1.66 8.19 -1.18
C GLY A 92 2.56 9.07 -0.30
N ALA A 93 3.31 10.01 -0.90
CA ALA A 93 4.12 10.96 -0.13
C ALA A 93 3.27 11.92 0.71
N LEU A 94 2.14 12.37 0.16
CA LEU A 94 1.19 13.22 0.90
C LEU A 94 0.50 12.43 2.02
N ALA A 95 0.16 11.18 1.78
CA ALA A 95 -0.40 10.27 2.79
C ALA A 95 0.53 10.11 3.99
N LEU A 96 1.84 9.92 3.76
CA LEU A 96 2.83 9.89 4.84
C LEU A 96 2.82 11.19 5.65
N GLY A 97 2.74 12.35 5.00
CA GLY A 97 2.63 13.66 5.66
C GLY A 97 1.34 13.80 6.49
N VAL A 98 0.21 13.31 5.99
CA VAL A 98 -1.08 13.30 6.70
C VAL A 98 -1.00 12.38 7.92
N ARG A 99 -0.51 11.15 7.76
CA ARG A 99 -0.32 10.18 8.85
C ARG A 99 0.63 10.73 9.92
N PHE A 100 1.77 11.30 9.50
CA PHE A 100 2.71 11.99 10.41
C PHE A 100 2.00 13.04 11.25
N ARG A 101 1.21 13.90 10.62
CA ARG A 101 0.53 15.02 11.29
C ARG A 101 -0.50 14.55 12.32
N TYR A 102 -1.25 13.49 12.01
CA TYR A 102 -2.25 12.94 12.93
C TYR A 102 -1.61 12.10 14.05
N LEU A 103 -0.55 11.34 13.77
CA LEU A 103 0.21 10.61 14.80
C LEU A 103 0.88 11.57 15.79
N ALA A 104 1.50 12.65 15.31
CA ALA A 104 2.05 13.70 16.18
C ALA A 104 0.96 14.37 17.03
N GLY A 105 -0.22 14.64 16.47
CA GLY A 105 -1.39 15.13 17.21
C GLY A 105 -1.99 14.11 18.17
N ALA A 106 -1.65 12.84 18.03
CA ALA A 106 -2.01 11.76 18.95
C ALA A 106 -1.03 11.59 20.12
N GLY A 107 0.01 12.43 20.20
CA GLY A 107 1.02 12.38 21.26
C GLY A 107 2.24 11.52 20.95
N VAL A 108 2.34 10.97 19.73
CA VAL A 108 3.54 10.21 19.33
C VAL A 108 4.70 11.17 19.06
N GLN A 109 5.88 10.84 19.55
CA GLN A 109 7.07 11.66 19.37
C GLN A 109 7.47 11.75 17.88
N ARG A 110 7.69 12.99 17.39
CA ARG A 110 7.93 13.26 15.95
C ARG A 110 9.12 12.50 15.36
N SER A 111 10.23 12.37 16.13
CA SER A 111 11.42 11.63 15.72
C SER A 111 11.14 10.14 15.49
N THR A 112 10.27 9.54 16.32
CA THR A 112 9.88 8.13 16.22
C THR A 112 8.91 7.86 15.06
N ILE A 113 8.04 8.82 14.72
CA ILE A 113 7.06 8.64 13.64
C ILE A 113 7.76 8.41 12.29
N VAL A 114 8.78 9.20 11.96
CA VAL A 114 9.49 9.09 10.68
C VAL A 114 10.11 7.70 10.53
N GLY A 115 10.82 7.25 11.56
CA GLY A 115 11.43 5.92 11.59
C GLY A 115 10.39 4.80 11.50
N ALA A 116 9.29 4.90 12.25
CA ALA A 116 8.22 3.92 12.24
C ALA A 116 7.55 3.79 10.87
N LEU A 117 7.16 4.91 10.24
CA LEU A 117 6.56 4.90 8.91
C LEU A 117 7.52 4.38 7.83
N ALA A 118 8.82 4.70 7.94
CA ALA A 118 9.82 4.17 7.03
C ALA A 118 10.00 2.65 7.19
N VAL A 119 10.03 2.15 8.43
CA VAL A 119 10.08 0.70 8.71
C VAL A 119 8.84 -0.01 8.18
N GLU A 120 7.67 0.56 8.39
CA GLU A 120 6.40 0.03 7.87
C GLU A 120 6.46 -0.15 6.35
N VAL A 121 6.85 0.87 5.59
CA VAL A 121 6.97 0.81 4.12
C VAL A 121 7.94 -0.29 3.73
N VAL A 122 9.15 -0.30 4.30
CA VAL A 122 10.18 -1.30 3.98
C VAL A 122 9.71 -2.72 4.27
N VAL A 123 9.09 -2.94 5.43
CA VAL A 123 8.59 -4.28 5.81
C VAL A 123 7.45 -4.71 4.88
N SER A 124 6.52 -3.81 4.58
CA SER A 124 5.38 -4.13 3.70
C SER A 124 5.82 -4.44 2.27
N ASP A 125 6.75 -3.66 1.71
CA ASP A 125 7.27 -3.90 0.37
C ASP A 125 8.09 -5.20 0.29
N LEU A 126 8.84 -5.54 1.35
CA LEU A 126 9.54 -6.82 1.43
C LEU A 126 8.58 -8.01 1.48
N VAL A 127 7.51 -7.89 2.27
CA VAL A 127 6.49 -8.94 2.36
C VAL A 127 5.75 -9.09 1.03
N LEU A 128 5.43 -7.99 0.35
CA LEU A 128 4.86 -8.02 -1.00
C LEU A 128 5.80 -8.72 -1.99
N GLY A 129 7.09 -8.38 -1.96
CA GLY A 129 8.10 -9.06 -2.78
C GLY A 129 8.22 -10.55 -2.47
N ALA A 130 8.16 -10.93 -1.19
CA ALA A 130 8.17 -12.33 -0.77
C ALA A 130 6.90 -13.07 -1.23
N LEU A 131 5.74 -12.42 -1.15
CA LEU A 131 4.46 -12.95 -1.66
C LEU A 131 4.53 -13.19 -3.17
N PHE A 132 5.04 -12.22 -3.93
CA PHE A 132 5.25 -12.37 -5.37
C PHE A 132 6.22 -13.51 -5.69
N ALA A 133 7.37 -13.58 -5.02
CA ALA A 133 8.33 -14.65 -5.19
C ALA A 133 7.72 -16.04 -4.88
N THR A 134 6.89 -16.13 -3.84
CA THR A 134 6.14 -17.35 -3.51
C THR A 134 5.18 -17.71 -4.64
N GLY A 135 4.44 -16.75 -5.18
CA GLY A 135 3.57 -16.94 -6.34
C GLY A 135 4.34 -17.47 -7.56
N VAL A 136 5.51 -16.88 -7.86
CA VAL A 136 6.38 -17.36 -8.94
C VAL A 136 6.82 -18.82 -8.72
N VAL A 137 7.35 -19.14 -7.54
CA VAL A 137 7.84 -20.50 -7.23
C VAL A 137 6.72 -21.53 -7.33
N LEU A 138 5.54 -21.23 -6.77
CA LEU A 138 4.40 -22.13 -6.84
C LEU A 138 3.88 -22.28 -8.28
N SER A 139 3.90 -21.20 -9.07
CA SER A 139 3.43 -21.22 -10.46
C SER A 139 4.36 -21.99 -11.39
N VAL A 140 5.68 -21.93 -11.18
CA VAL A 140 6.65 -22.74 -11.96
C VAL A 140 6.37 -24.23 -11.78
N ALA A 141 5.92 -24.67 -10.60
CA ALA A 141 5.58 -26.07 -10.35
C ALA A 141 4.28 -26.52 -11.08
N THR A 142 3.43 -25.59 -11.49
CA THR A 142 2.12 -25.86 -12.14
C THR A 142 2.12 -25.61 -13.64
N LEU A 143 3.11 -24.88 -14.16
CA LEU A 143 3.22 -24.57 -15.59
C LEU A 143 4.05 -25.65 -16.32
N PRO A 144 3.81 -25.82 -17.63
CA PRO A 144 4.66 -26.68 -18.44
C PRO A 144 6.13 -26.29 -18.32
N PRO A 145 7.06 -27.25 -18.25
CA PRO A 145 8.48 -26.95 -18.12
C PRO A 145 8.96 -26.13 -19.32
N SER A 146 9.26 -24.86 -19.07
CA SER A 146 9.80 -23.92 -20.05
C SER A 146 11.03 -23.24 -19.47
N PRO A 147 12.15 -23.17 -20.22
CA PRO A 147 13.33 -22.44 -19.79
C PRO A 147 13.05 -20.98 -19.43
N TYR A 148 12.09 -20.36 -20.11
CA TYR A 148 11.71 -18.96 -19.87
C TYR A 148 11.07 -18.77 -18.48
N TYR A 149 10.16 -19.66 -18.07
CA TYR A 149 9.54 -19.57 -16.73
C TYR A 149 10.53 -19.87 -15.62
N GLN A 150 11.43 -20.83 -15.84
CA GLN A 150 12.51 -21.12 -14.88
C GLN A 150 13.47 -19.95 -14.74
N PHE A 151 13.90 -19.34 -15.85
CA PHE A 151 14.76 -18.16 -15.84
C PHE A 151 14.08 -16.96 -15.15
N ALA A 152 12.80 -16.68 -15.49
CA ALA A 152 12.02 -15.62 -14.85
C ALA A 152 11.90 -15.85 -13.34
N GLY A 153 11.60 -17.08 -12.90
CA GLY A 153 11.52 -17.45 -11.50
C GLY A 153 12.84 -17.24 -10.76
N VAL A 154 13.94 -17.73 -11.32
CA VAL A 154 15.29 -17.53 -10.74
C VAL A 154 15.63 -16.05 -10.66
N PHE A 155 15.37 -15.27 -11.71
CA PHE A 155 15.63 -13.84 -11.75
C PHE A 155 14.85 -13.09 -10.64
N VAL A 156 13.56 -13.36 -10.50
CA VAL A 156 12.72 -12.76 -9.46
C VAL A 156 13.23 -13.12 -8.07
N VAL A 157 13.48 -14.39 -7.79
CA VAL A 157 14.02 -14.84 -6.50
C VAL A 157 15.38 -14.21 -6.22
N ALA A 158 16.24 -14.08 -7.23
CA ALA A 158 17.54 -13.42 -7.08
C ALA A 158 17.40 -11.94 -6.75
N VAL A 159 16.51 -11.20 -7.43
CA VAL A 159 16.28 -9.75 -7.19
C VAL A 159 15.72 -9.52 -5.79
N PHE A 160 14.63 -10.20 -5.43
CA PHE A 160 14.01 -10.02 -4.11
C PHE A 160 14.85 -10.60 -2.99
N GLY A 161 15.52 -11.73 -3.21
CA GLY A 161 16.48 -12.30 -2.27
C GLY A 161 17.67 -11.37 -2.01
N THR A 162 18.19 -10.73 -3.06
CA THR A 162 19.25 -9.71 -2.91
C THR A 162 18.75 -8.50 -2.15
N ALA A 163 17.58 -7.97 -2.49
CA ALA A 163 16.97 -6.84 -1.78
C ALA A 163 16.74 -7.17 -0.30
N ALA A 164 16.16 -8.32 0.00
CA ALA A 164 15.97 -8.79 1.37
C ALA A 164 17.30 -8.93 2.13
N THR A 165 18.31 -9.51 1.47
CA THR A 165 19.66 -9.65 2.06
C THR A 165 20.28 -8.30 2.37
N VAL A 166 20.20 -7.32 1.44
CA VAL A 166 20.71 -5.96 1.65
C VAL A 166 20.02 -5.31 2.85
N ILE A 167 18.69 -5.46 2.97
CA ILE A 167 17.94 -4.89 4.08
C ILE A 167 18.32 -5.58 5.40
N VAL A 168 18.40 -6.91 5.43
CA VAL A 168 18.84 -7.66 6.62
C VAL A 168 20.25 -7.25 7.05
N LEU A 169 21.17 -7.08 6.10
CA LEU A 169 22.51 -6.59 6.38
C LEU A 169 22.52 -5.13 6.88
N ALA A 170 21.69 -4.27 6.32
CA ALA A 170 21.55 -2.89 6.77
C ALA A 170 21.03 -2.80 8.21
N VAL A 171 20.07 -3.67 8.57
CA VAL A 171 19.55 -3.79 9.95
C VAL A 171 20.60 -4.35 10.89
N ARG A 172 21.37 -5.35 10.45
CA ARG A 172 22.37 -6.02 11.28
C ARG A 172 23.63 -5.17 11.48
N TYR A 173 23.95 -4.32 10.50
CA TYR A 173 25.15 -3.47 10.50
C TYR A 173 24.79 -2.02 10.17
N PRO A 174 24.04 -1.32 11.03
CA PRO A 174 23.49 0.01 10.74
C PRO A 174 24.58 1.05 10.47
N GLU A 175 25.72 0.97 11.15
CA GLU A 175 26.84 1.89 10.94
C GLU A 175 27.47 1.73 9.54
N ARG A 176 27.59 0.47 9.05
CA ARG A 176 28.10 0.21 7.69
C ARG A 176 27.10 0.70 6.65
N ALA A 177 25.80 0.46 6.86
CA ALA A 177 24.74 0.96 5.99
C ALA A 177 24.75 2.49 5.90
N LEU A 178 24.85 3.19 7.03
CA LEU A 178 25.00 4.65 7.06
C LEU A 178 26.27 5.13 6.36
N ALA A 179 27.40 4.43 6.53
CA ALA A 179 28.63 4.77 5.83
C ALA A 179 28.51 4.64 4.31
N VAL A 180 27.79 3.61 3.81
CA VAL A 180 27.48 3.43 2.39
C VAL A 180 26.60 4.56 1.87
N VAL A 181 25.51 4.90 2.59
CA VAL A 181 24.62 6.02 2.23
C VAL A 181 25.41 7.33 2.18
N ARG A 182 26.17 7.66 3.22
CA ARG A 182 27.00 8.87 3.27
C ARG A 182 28.06 8.93 2.16
N ARG A 183 28.54 7.77 1.70
CA ARG A 183 29.47 7.68 0.57
C ARG A 183 28.77 7.95 -0.76
N ALA A 184 27.56 7.41 -0.92
CA ALA A 184 26.73 7.64 -2.10
C ALA A 184 26.23 9.09 -2.19
N THR A 185 25.90 9.70 -1.06
CA THR A 185 25.39 11.09 -0.99
C THR A 185 26.49 12.15 -1.05
N ARG A 186 27.78 11.78 -1.05
CA ARG A 186 28.91 12.74 -1.06
C ARG A 186 28.87 13.73 -2.20
N ARG A 187 28.28 13.37 -3.35
CA ARG A 187 28.17 14.22 -4.55
C ARG A 187 26.90 15.07 -4.57
N MET A 188 26.03 14.94 -3.59
CA MET A 188 24.78 15.70 -3.49
C MET A 188 25.02 17.06 -2.84
N GLY A 189 24.24 18.08 -3.19
CA GLY A 189 24.27 19.39 -2.54
C GLY A 189 23.88 19.31 -1.06
N GLY A 190 24.46 20.16 -0.20
CA GLY A 190 24.45 20.07 1.25
C GLY A 190 23.06 19.78 1.87
N ALA A 191 22.06 20.62 1.58
CA ALA A 191 20.71 20.46 2.12
C ALA A 191 20.00 19.16 1.69
N ARG A 192 20.29 18.68 0.48
CA ARG A 192 19.73 17.41 -0.02
C ARG A 192 20.41 16.22 0.63
N ARG A 193 21.71 16.31 0.82
CA ARG A 193 22.52 15.32 1.52
C ARG A 193 22.07 15.16 2.97
N GLU A 194 21.94 16.28 3.72
CA GLU A 194 21.48 16.23 5.12
C GLU A 194 20.11 15.57 5.27
N ARG A 195 19.17 15.83 4.35
CA ARG A 195 17.86 15.17 4.35
C ARG A 195 17.96 13.67 4.14
N VAL A 196 18.76 13.21 3.16
CA VAL A 196 18.93 11.78 2.89
C VAL A 196 19.64 11.09 4.07
N ASP A 197 20.70 11.69 4.59
CA ASP A 197 21.44 11.14 5.72
C ASP A 197 20.58 11.07 7.00
N SER A 198 19.73 12.07 7.26
CA SER A 198 18.81 12.08 8.41
C SER A 198 17.68 11.06 8.25
N LEU A 199 17.14 10.90 7.03
CA LEU A 199 16.14 9.86 6.74
C LEU A 199 16.74 8.47 6.89
N ALA A 200 17.93 8.23 6.36
CA ALA A 200 18.62 6.95 6.51
C ALA A 200 18.90 6.63 7.98
N ALA A 201 19.38 7.61 8.74
CA ALA A 201 19.64 7.45 10.17
C ALA A 201 18.35 7.14 10.95
N SER A 202 17.26 7.88 10.71
CA SER A 202 15.98 7.64 11.39
C SER A 202 15.36 6.29 11.00
N THR A 203 15.49 5.85 9.74
CA THR A 203 15.05 4.53 9.29
C THR A 203 15.84 3.42 9.97
N LEU A 204 17.17 3.52 9.98
CA LEU A 204 18.02 2.51 10.61
C LEU A 204 17.83 2.47 12.14
N THR A 205 17.59 3.62 12.78
CA THR A 205 17.23 3.68 14.21
C THR A 205 15.85 3.07 14.45
N GLY A 206 14.90 3.29 13.55
CA GLY A 206 13.58 2.65 13.57
C GLY A 206 13.67 1.12 13.40
N LEU A 207 14.55 0.63 12.52
CA LEU A 207 14.82 -0.81 12.32
C LEU A 207 15.55 -1.45 13.54
N ALA A 208 16.18 -0.68 14.41
CA ALA A 208 16.69 -1.14 15.70
C ALA A 208 15.57 -1.48 16.72
N VAL A 209 14.30 -1.19 16.39
CA VAL A 209 13.09 -1.73 17.04
C VAL A 209 13.17 -3.25 17.00
N GLY A 210 13.37 -3.89 18.10
CA GLY A 210 13.77 -5.29 18.28
C GLY A 210 13.17 -6.30 17.29
N ARG A 211 13.94 -7.31 16.94
CA ARG A 211 13.63 -8.34 15.91
C ARG A 211 12.21 -8.91 16.01
N GLY A 212 11.67 -9.08 17.22
CA GLY A 212 10.32 -9.57 17.46
C GLY A 212 9.24 -8.64 16.90
N ARG A 213 9.41 -7.31 16.99
CA ARG A 213 8.45 -6.35 16.44
C ARG A 213 8.50 -6.28 14.91
N ILE A 214 9.68 -6.42 14.31
CA ILE A 214 9.81 -6.51 12.85
C ILE A 214 9.12 -7.77 12.34
N ALA A 215 9.36 -8.91 12.98
CA ALA A 215 8.69 -10.17 12.62
C ALA A 215 7.16 -10.08 12.78
N GLN A 216 6.69 -9.45 13.86
CA GLN A 216 5.26 -9.21 14.07
C GLN A 216 4.67 -8.26 13.02
N ALA A 217 5.37 -7.19 12.65
CA ALA A 217 4.95 -6.29 11.58
C ALA A 217 4.90 -7.02 10.22
N ALA A 218 5.89 -7.86 9.92
CA ALA A 218 5.90 -8.69 8.72
C ALA A 218 4.72 -9.68 8.69
N LEU A 219 4.40 -10.32 9.84
CA LEU A 219 3.23 -11.20 9.94
C LEU A 219 1.92 -10.45 9.67
N TRP A 220 1.73 -9.27 10.30
CA TRP A 220 0.54 -8.46 10.05
C TRP A 220 0.46 -7.97 8.62
N SER A 221 1.60 -7.61 8.01
CA SER A 221 1.67 -7.24 6.59
C SER A 221 1.33 -8.42 5.68
N ALA A 222 1.83 -9.62 5.97
CA ALA A 222 1.48 -10.82 5.21
C ALA A 222 -0.02 -11.14 5.32
N LEU A 223 -0.60 -11.05 6.52
CA LEU A 223 -2.04 -11.23 6.72
C LEU A 223 -2.85 -10.18 5.96
N ASN A 224 -2.44 -8.90 5.98
CA ASN A 224 -3.07 -7.84 5.20
C ASN A 224 -3.10 -8.21 3.70
N LEU A 225 -1.96 -8.52 3.10
CA LEU A 225 -1.88 -8.84 1.68
C LEU A 225 -2.62 -10.14 1.31
N CYS A 226 -2.55 -11.16 2.16
CA CYS A 226 -3.27 -12.42 1.94
C CYS A 226 -4.78 -12.25 2.02
N LEU A 227 -5.29 -11.43 2.95
CA LEU A 227 -6.72 -11.16 3.08
C LEU A 227 -7.25 -10.33 1.90
N ASP A 228 -6.48 -9.34 1.42
CA ASP A 228 -6.84 -8.57 0.22
C ASP A 228 -6.80 -9.44 -1.05
N ALA A 229 -5.79 -10.30 -1.22
CA ALA A 229 -5.76 -11.28 -2.29
C ALA A 229 -6.92 -12.29 -2.20
N ALA A 230 -7.30 -12.70 -1.00
CA ALA A 230 -8.48 -13.56 -0.78
C ALA A 230 -9.79 -12.84 -1.13
N ALA A 231 -9.90 -11.53 -0.87
CA ALA A 231 -11.05 -10.72 -1.31
C ALA A 231 -11.14 -10.71 -2.85
N LEU A 232 -10.03 -10.52 -3.56
CA LEU A 232 -9.98 -10.63 -5.01
C LEU A 232 -10.42 -12.02 -5.48
N TRP A 233 -9.93 -13.10 -4.84
CA TRP A 233 -10.28 -14.47 -5.20
C TRP A 233 -11.77 -14.77 -5.04
N VAL A 234 -12.38 -14.34 -3.92
CA VAL A 234 -13.81 -14.51 -3.65
C VAL A 234 -14.66 -13.73 -4.66
N LEU A 235 -14.26 -12.51 -4.98
CA LEU A 235 -15.00 -11.65 -5.91
C LEU A 235 -14.87 -12.13 -7.37
N LEU A 236 -13.73 -12.69 -7.79
CA LEU A 236 -13.60 -13.39 -9.08
C LEU A 236 -14.51 -14.64 -9.14
N GLY A 237 -14.56 -15.39 -8.03
CA GLY A 237 -15.45 -16.57 -7.92
C GLY A 237 -16.92 -16.22 -8.05
N ALA A 238 -17.34 -15.02 -7.64
CA ALA A 238 -18.71 -14.54 -7.79
C ALA A 238 -19.15 -14.39 -9.26
N PHE A 239 -18.19 -14.20 -10.16
CA PHE A 239 -18.41 -14.14 -11.62
C PHE A 239 -18.03 -15.44 -12.34
N GLY A 240 -17.95 -16.55 -11.58
CA GLY A 240 -17.77 -17.90 -12.15
C GLY A 240 -16.31 -18.27 -12.47
N TYR A 241 -15.32 -17.45 -12.07
CA TYR A 241 -13.93 -17.81 -12.28
C TYR A 241 -13.20 -18.10 -10.97
N HIS A 242 -12.74 -19.33 -10.81
CA HIS A 242 -11.97 -19.79 -9.67
C HIS A 242 -10.49 -19.92 -10.05
N ALA A 243 -9.74 -18.83 -9.86
CA ALA A 243 -8.32 -18.80 -10.15
C ALA A 243 -7.55 -19.82 -9.28
N ALA A 244 -6.58 -20.50 -9.88
CA ALA A 244 -5.63 -21.31 -9.13
C ALA A 244 -4.87 -20.40 -8.14
N PRO A 245 -4.83 -20.70 -6.83
CA PRO A 245 -4.26 -19.80 -5.82
C PRO A 245 -2.83 -19.36 -6.12
N ALA A 246 -1.99 -20.26 -6.64
CA ALA A 246 -0.60 -19.93 -7.01
C ALA A 246 -0.51 -18.82 -8.07
N LEU A 247 -1.32 -18.94 -9.14
CA LEU A 247 -1.36 -17.98 -10.23
C LEU A 247 -1.98 -16.65 -9.80
N LEU A 248 -2.99 -16.70 -8.93
CA LEU A 248 -3.58 -15.48 -8.36
C LEU A 248 -2.56 -14.72 -7.50
N VAL A 249 -1.85 -15.41 -6.61
CA VAL A 249 -0.80 -14.80 -5.77
C VAL A 249 0.32 -14.22 -6.63
N LEU A 250 0.69 -14.89 -7.72
CA LEU A 250 1.64 -14.37 -8.70
C LEU A 250 1.16 -13.05 -9.31
N LEU A 251 -0.06 -13.02 -9.86
CA LEU A 251 -0.62 -11.84 -10.51
C LEU A 251 -0.85 -10.70 -9.53
N TYR A 252 -1.40 -11.00 -8.35
CA TYR A 252 -1.61 -10.03 -7.26
C TYR A 252 -0.28 -9.39 -6.81
N GLY A 253 0.73 -10.20 -6.58
CA GLY A 253 2.06 -9.71 -6.19
C GLY A 253 2.72 -8.87 -7.29
N LEU A 254 2.62 -9.30 -8.57
CA LEU A 254 3.12 -8.57 -9.72
C LEU A 254 2.49 -7.17 -9.80
N VAL A 255 1.18 -7.12 -9.73
CA VAL A 255 0.42 -5.86 -9.81
C VAL A 255 0.74 -4.94 -8.64
N GLY A 256 0.86 -5.49 -7.43
CA GLY A 256 1.27 -4.75 -6.25
C GLY A 256 2.64 -4.09 -6.43
N ILE A 257 3.62 -4.81 -6.97
CA ILE A 257 4.97 -4.29 -7.25
C ILE A 257 4.92 -3.20 -8.33
N LEU A 258 4.15 -3.40 -9.40
CA LEU A 258 3.99 -2.40 -10.47
C LEU A 258 3.26 -1.14 -10.00
N ALA A 259 2.49 -1.22 -8.92
CA ALA A 259 1.80 -0.09 -8.30
C ALA A 259 2.69 0.70 -7.32
N ILE A 260 3.87 0.20 -6.92
CA ILE A 260 4.80 0.93 -6.02
C ILE A 260 5.21 2.30 -6.60
N PRO A 261 5.61 2.44 -7.89
CA PRO A 261 5.85 3.75 -8.46
C PRO A 261 4.54 4.56 -8.50
N PRO A 262 4.48 5.75 -7.88
CA PRO A 262 3.24 6.53 -7.76
C PRO A 262 2.92 7.30 -9.06
N ILE A 263 2.74 6.58 -10.16
CA ILE A 263 2.47 7.15 -11.49
C ILE A 263 1.03 7.63 -11.56
N THR A 264 0.10 6.79 -11.08
CA THR A 264 -1.33 7.10 -11.08
C THR A 264 -1.89 7.05 -9.65
N PRO A 265 -2.98 7.78 -9.35
CA PRO A 265 -3.62 7.72 -8.03
C PRO A 265 -4.03 6.28 -7.69
N GLY A 266 -3.49 5.73 -6.60
CA GLY A 266 -3.79 4.36 -6.15
C GLY A 266 -3.63 3.27 -7.22
N GLY A 267 -2.73 3.48 -8.22
CA GLY A 267 -2.46 2.51 -9.26
C GLY A 267 -3.60 2.33 -10.30
N LEU A 268 -4.56 3.28 -10.38
CA LEU A 268 -5.66 3.21 -11.35
C LEU A 268 -5.14 3.14 -12.78
N GLY A 269 -5.72 2.26 -13.57
CA GLY A 269 -5.32 1.95 -14.94
C GLY A 269 -4.13 0.99 -15.02
N VAL A 270 -3.15 1.08 -14.13
CA VAL A 270 -1.99 0.16 -14.09
C VAL A 270 -2.43 -1.21 -13.58
N ILE A 271 -3.15 -1.23 -12.47
CA ILE A 271 -3.61 -2.47 -11.83
C ILE A 271 -4.57 -3.21 -12.75
N GLU A 272 -5.59 -2.55 -13.25
CA GLU A 272 -6.60 -3.11 -14.15
C GLU A 272 -5.97 -3.56 -15.48
N GLY A 273 -5.09 -2.72 -16.04
CA GLY A 273 -4.40 -2.98 -17.31
C GLY A 273 -3.44 -4.17 -17.28
N VAL A 274 -3.00 -4.62 -16.11
CA VAL A 274 -2.14 -5.79 -15.94
C VAL A 274 -2.94 -6.99 -15.41
N LEU A 275 -3.81 -6.76 -14.42
CA LEU A 275 -4.52 -7.84 -13.75
C LEU A 275 -5.57 -8.49 -14.65
N VAL A 276 -6.35 -7.70 -15.41
CA VAL A 276 -7.37 -8.26 -16.32
C VAL A 276 -6.75 -9.11 -17.42
N PRO A 277 -5.79 -8.62 -18.24
CA PRO A 277 -5.14 -9.49 -19.23
C PRO A 277 -4.40 -10.68 -18.59
N GLY A 278 -3.80 -10.48 -17.42
CA GLY A 278 -3.16 -11.56 -16.67
C GLY A 278 -4.13 -12.67 -16.30
N LEU A 279 -5.31 -12.34 -15.78
CA LEU A 279 -6.37 -13.30 -15.46
C LEU A 279 -6.90 -14.03 -16.72
N VAL A 280 -7.09 -13.28 -17.80
CA VAL A 280 -7.50 -13.87 -19.09
C VAL A 280 -6.44 -14.85 -19.60
N SER A 281 -5.15 -14.52 -19.47
CA SER A 281 -4.06 -15.41 -19.90
C SER A 281 -3.99 -16.73 -19.12
N ILE A 282 -4.56 -16.77 -17.92
CA ILE A 282 -4.63 -17.99 -17.08
C ILE A 282 -6.02 -18.64 -17.11
N GLY A 283 -6.86 -18.28 -18.09
CA GLY A 283 -8.11 -18.97 -18.40
C GLY A 283 -9.39 -18.31 -17.87
N ALA A 284 -9.34 -17.09 -17.33
CA ALA A 284 -10.56 -16.34 -17.01
C ALA A 284 -11.26 -15.90 -18.30
N GLY A 285 -12.59 -15.94 -18.32
CA GLY A 285 -13.36 -15.21 -19.32
C GLY A 285 -13.14 -13.70 -19.16
N PHE A 286 -13.11 -12.95 -20.27
CA PHE A 286 -12.84 -11.51 -20.23
C PHE A 286 -13.82 -10.78 -19.30
N ASP A 287 -15.12 -11.06 -19.43
CA ASP A 287 -16.17 -10.42 -18.60
C ASP A 287 -15.99 -10.76 -17.11
N ALA A 288 -15.71 -12.02 -16.79
CA ALA A 288 -15.47 -12.44 -15.40
C ALA A 288 -14.22 -11.77 -14.81
N ALA A 289 -13.15 -11.60 -15.60
CA ALA A 289 -11.94 -10.90 -15.17
C ALA A 289 -12.23 -9.41 -14.93
N VAL A 290 -12.90 -8.73 -15.86
CA VAL A 290 -13.25 -7.30 -15.73
C VAL A 290 -14.16 -7.07 -14.53
N LEU A 291 -15.26 -7.81 -14.43
CA LEU A 291 -16.25 -7.65 -13.36
C LEU A 291 -15.66 -8.00 -11.99
N GLY A 292 -14.89 -9.08 -11.89
CA GLY A 292 -14.24 -9.49 -10.64
C GLY A 292 -13.20 -8.48 -10.14
N VAL A 293 -12.34 -7.97 -11.05
CA VAL A 293 -11.36 -6.94 -10.72
C VAL A 293 -12.07 -5.64 -10.35
N THR A 294 -13.12 -5.25 -11.06
CA THR A 294 -13.92 -4.06 -10.77
C THR A 294 -14.60 -4.15 -9.42
N ALA A 295 -15.21 -5.28 -9.08
CA ALA A 295 -15.82 -5.53 -7.77
C ALA A 295 -14.77 -5.46 -6.64
N TRP A 296 -13.60 -6.06 -6.84
CA TRP A 296 -12.50 -5.96 -5.88
C TRP A 296 -12.02 -4.51 -5.73
N ARG A 297 -11.86 -3.75 -6.80
CA ARG A 297 -11.49 -2.32 -6.73
C ARG A 297 -12.54 -1.48 -6.00
N LEU A 298 -13.82 -1.79 -6.15
CA LEU A 298 -14.87 -1.15 -5.36
C LEU A 298 -14.64 -1.31 -3.86
N VAL A 299 -14.30 -2.52 -3.44
CA VAL A 299 -14.11 -2.86 -2.03
C VAL A 299 -12.75 -2.38 -1.51
N GLN A 300 -11.65 -2.62 -2.25
CA GLN A 300 -10.27 -2.37 -1.83
C GLN A 300 -9.82 -0.91 -2.04
N TYR A 301 -10.34 -0.23 -3.05
CA TYR A 301 -9.91 1.13 -3.41
C TYR A 301 -10.95 2.18 -3.04
N TRP A 302 -12.17 2.05 -3.57
CA TRP A 302 -13.22 3.07 -3.41
C TRP A 302 -13.82 3.09 -2.01
N GLY A 303 -14.06 1.92 -1.43
CA GLY A 303 -14.58 1.79 -0.07
C GLY A 303 -13.67 2.47 0.97
N PRO A 304 -12.40 2.08 1.09
CA PRO A 304 -11.45 2.70 2.01
C PRO A 304 -11.22 4.19 1.73
N MET A 305 -11.26 4.64 0.47
CA MET A 305 -11.15 6.05 0.11
C MET A 305 -12.33 6.86 0.68
N ALA A 306 -13.56 6.38 0.53
CA ALA A 306 -14.75 7.05 1.04
C ALA A 306 -14.75 7.10 2.59
N VAL A 307 -14.52 5.95 3.24
CA VAL A 307 -14.43 5.87 4.71
C VAL A 307 -13.26 6.70 5.24
N GLY A 308 -12.15 6.72 4.55
CA GLY A 308 -10.95 7.49 4.89
C GLY A 308 -11.18 9.00 4.79
N ALA A 309 -11.95 9.47 3.82
CA ALA A 309 -12.35 10.88 3.73
C ALA A 309 -13.18 11.31 4.95
N VAL A 310 -14.14 10.48 5.39
CA VAL A 310 -14.92 10.71 6.62
C VAL A 310 -14.00 10.69 7.85
N ALA A 311 -13.06 9.73 7.91
CA ALA A 311 -12.08 9.66 8.99
C ALA A 311 -11.21 10.92 9.07
N ALA A 312 -10.72 11.43 7.93
CA ALA A 312 -9.94 12.66 7.84
C ALA A 312 -10.73 13.88 8.32
N ALA A 313 -11.98 14.01 7.90
CA ALA A 313 -12.88 15.09 8.35
C ALA A 313 -13.06 15.06 9.87
N SER A 314 -13.35 13.89 10.44
CA SER A 314 -13.55 13.71 11.88
C SER A 314 -12.29 13.98 12.71
N LEU A 315 -11.11 13.55 12.23
CA LEU A 315 -9.82 13.84 12.88
C LEU A 315 -9.48 15.35 12.85
N SER A 316 -9.82 16.03 11.74
CA SER A 316 -9.62 17.47 11.63
C SER A 316 -10.55 18.26 12.57
N ALA A 317 -11.80 17.84 12.75
CA ALA A 317 -12.76 18.47 13.66
C ALA A 317 -12.29 18.38 15.12
N VAL A 318 -11.87 17.19 15.57
CA VAL A 318 -11.33 16.98 16.93
C VAL A 318 -10.12 17.89 17.18
N ARG A 319 -9.21 18.01 16.22
CA ARG A 319 -8.03 18.86 16.35
C ARG A 319 -8.38 20.34 16.44
N ARG A 320 -9.36 20.82 15.68
CA ARG A 320 -9.84 22.22 15.77
C ARG A 320 -10.43 22.52 17.15
N ALA A 321 -11.23 21.60 17.69
CA ALA A 321 -11.80 21.74 19.02
C ALA A 321 -10.72 21.83 20.12
N GLN A 322 -9.64 21.03 20.01
CA GLN A 322 -8.51 21.08 20.95
C GLN A 322 -7.75 22.41 20.88
N LEU A 323 -7.56 23.00 19.70
CA LEU A 323 -6.91 24.30 19.53
C LEU A 323 -7.75 25.46 20.09
N VAL A 324 -9.06 25.38 19.97
CA VAL A 324 -9.99 26.40 20.50
C VAL A 324 -10.17 26.26 22.03
N GLY A 325 -10.22 25.02 22.55
CA GLY A 325 -10.37 24.74 23.98
C GLY A 325 -9.12 24.96 24.80
N GLY A 326 -7.91 24.85 24.20
CA GLY A 326 -6.62 25.12 24.87
C GLY A 326 -6.23 26.61 24.88
N ALA A 327 -7.01 27.48 24.26
CA ALA A 327 -6.82 28.94 24.28
C ALA A 327 -7.68 29.66 25.36
N ARG A 328 -8.36 28.87 26.18
CA ARG A 328 -9.07 29.32 27.37
C ARG A 328 -8.36 28.85 28.62
#